data_8e52d31a05b7aa6587d3cb15a592e41c
#
_entry.id   8e52d31a05b7aa6587d3cb15a592e41c
#
_cell.length_a   1.000
_cell.length_b   1.000
_cell.length_c   1.000
_cell.angle_alpha   90.00
_cell.angle_beta   90.00
_cell.angle_gamma   90.00
#
_symmetry.space_group_name_H-M   'P 1'
#
loop_
_entity.id
_entity.type
_entity.pdbx_description
1 polymer ?
#
loop_
_entity_poly.entity_id
_entity_poly.type
_entity_poly.pdbx_seq_one_letter_code
_entity_poly.pdbx_strand_id
1 'polypeptide(L)'
;EGREIFCLLVDDDPLQLALTEEFLKRNHVEVTSCSNPFAVVDILRNSSFDAIITDIQMPGMDGYGLLNVIRSSGVPGTDTVPVIALSASVENENTHYLEVGFTGFLNKPFTAKQLIALLNNLLQADIQAEVSPEFNFDSLTAFAGEDKEASASIIRTFAEETNKSVSLLQQALEKTDRAQAAKISHKLIPLFTMLGASDLVAQLRILEKNDEALTDEGWKRLLFE
;
A
#
# COMPACT_ATOMS: atom_id res chain seq x y z
N GLU A 1 -20.12 -6.28 -15.33
CA GLU A 1 -18.82 -5.64 -15.60
C GLU A 1 -18.77 -4.39 -14.75
N GLY A 2 -17.84 -4.31 -13.79
CA GLY A 2 -17.68 -3.15 -12.93
C GLY A 2 -17.15 -1.95 -13.74
N ARG A 3 -17.55 -0.73 -13.36
CA ARG A 3 -17.04 0.52 -13.94
C ARG A 3 -15.56 0.65 -13.56
N GLU A 4 -14.69 0.93 -14.53
CA GLU A 4 -13.30 1.32 -14.23
C GLU A 4 -13.29 2.60 -13.40
N ILE A 5 -12.49 2.62 -12.34
CA ILE A 5 -12.33 3.76 -11.43
C ILE A 5 -10.96 4.37 -11.65
N PHE A 6 -10.94 5.67 -11.87
CA PHE A 6 -9.73 6.46 -12.14
C PHE A 6 -9.44 7.36 -10.95
N CYS A 7 -8.29 7.19 -10.31
CA CYS A 7 -7.84 8.01 -9.18
C CYS A 7 -6.58 8.81 -9.53
N LEU A 8 -6.54 10.06 -9.07
CA LEU A 8 -5.31 10.85 -9.01
C LEU A 8 -4.71 10.70 -7.61
N LEU A 9 -3.49 10.19 -7.52
CA LEU A 9 -2.77 10.03 -6.26
C LEU A 9 -1.65 11.08 -6.17
N VAL A 10 -1.64 11.86 -5.09
CA VAL A 10 -0.67 12.93 -4.87
C VAL A 10 0.06 12.71 -3.54
N ASP A 11 1.35 12.49 -3.60
CA ASP A 11 2.23 12.32 -2.42
C ASP A 11 3.67 12.66 -2.84
N ASP A 12 4.36 13.50 -2.08
CA ASP A 12 5.75 13.90 -2.40
C ASP A 12 6.78 12.82 -2.07
N ASP A 13 6.40 11.82 -1.29
CA ASP A 13 7.23 10.68 -0.96
C ASP A 13 7.15 9.62 -2.07
N PRO A 14 8.24 9.38 -2.84
CA PRO A 14 8.21 8.43 -3.95
C PRO A 14 7.89 7.01 -3.53
N LEU A 15 8.24 6.62 -2.29
CA LEU A 15 7.97 5.29 -1.78
C LEU A 15 6.49 5.12 -1.42
N GLN A 16 5.91 6.06 -0.69
CA GLN A 16 4.49 6.04 -0.34
C GLN A 16 3.64 6.10 -1.60
N LEU A 17 4.04 6.95 -2.57
CA LEU A 17 3.39 7.05 -3.87
C LEU A 17 3.38 5.70 -4.60
N ALA A 18 4.55 5.04 -4.72
CA ALA A 18 4.67 3.76 -5.40
C ALA A 18 3.90 2.63 -4.70
N LEU A 19 3.94 2.57 -3.37
CA LEU A 19 3.22 1.55 -2.60
C LEU A 19 1.70 1.71 -2.71
N THR A 20 1.20 2.95 -2.58
CA THR A 20 -0.24 3.23 -2.69
C THR A 20 -0.74 3.02 -4.13
N GLU A 21 0.06 3.41 -5.14
CA GLU A 21 -0.25 3.17 -6.55
C GLU A 21 -0.35 1.67 -6.86
N GLU A 22 0.66 0.89 -6.49
CA GLU A 22 0.68 -0.56 -6.71
C GLU A 22 -0.52 -1.23 -6.04
N PHE A 23 -0.82 -0.82 -4.82
CA PHE A 23 -1.95 -1.31 -4.07
C PHE A 23 -3.30 -1.02 -4.77
N LEU A 24 -3.53 0.22 -5.23
CA LEU A 24 -4.74 0.59 -5.95
C LEU A 24 -4.89 -0.18 -7.26
N LYS A 25 -3.79 -0.32 -8.03
CA LYS A 25 -3.77 -1.07 -9.30
C LYS A 25 -4.11 -2.55 -9.12
N ARG A 26 -3.62 -3.20 -8.07
CA ARG A 26 -3.99 -4.59 -7.74
C ARG A 26 -5.49 -4.74 -7.47
N ASN A 27 -6.11 -3.70 -6.97
CA ASN A 27 -7.56 -3.68 -6.73
C ASN A 27 -8.37 -3.09 -7.90
N HIS A 28 -7.83 -3.16 -9.11
CA HIS A 28 -8.48 -2.74 -10.36
C HIS A 28 -8.90 -1.25 -10.36
N VAL A 29 -8.13 -0.41 -9.67
CA VAL A 29 -8.26 1.05 -9.71
C VAL A 29 -7.14 1.60 -10.58
N GLU A 30 -7.50 2.31 -11.64
CA GLU A 30 -6.55 3.00 -12.50
C GLU A 30 -6.02 4.25 -11.79
N VAL A 31 -4.70 4.41 -11.76
CA VAL A 31 -4.03 5.46 -10.98
C VAL A 31 -3.11 6.29 -11.86
N THR A 32 -3.28 7.60 -11.74
CA THR A 32 -2.28 8.57 -12.18
C THR A 32 -1.57 9.11 -10.94
N SER A 33 -0.27 8.91 -10.85
CA SER A 33 0.55 9.36 -9.71
C SER A 33 1.20 10.70 -9.98
N CYS A 34 1.23 11.57 -8.98
CA CYS A 34 1.80 12.91 -9.05
C CYS A 34 2.61 13.21 -7.78
N SER A 35 3.92 13.38 -7.90
CA SER A 35 4.82 13.74 -6.78
C SER A 35 4.94 15.25 -6.55
N ASN A 36 4.33 16.07 -7.42
CA ASN A 36 4.40 17.52 -7.33
C ASN A 36 3.00 18.13 -7.27
N PRO A 37 2.54 18.64 -6.10
CA PRO A 37 1.19 19.19 -5.97
C PRO A 37 0.92 20.39 -6.90
N PHE A 38 1.94 21.11 -7.34
CA PHE A 38 1.79 22.24 -8.27
C PHE A 38 1.39 21.81 -9.70
N ALA A 39 1.66 20.55 -10.07
CA ALA A 39 1.30 20.00 -11.39
C ALA A 39 -0.14 19.49 -11.46
N VAL A 40 -0.83 19.36 -10.34
CA VAL A 40 -2.15 18.72 -10.25
C VAL A 40 -3.20 19.39 -11.16
N VAL A 41 -3.26 20.71 -11.17
CA VAL A 41 -4.25 21.43 -12.01
C VAL A 41 -4.04 21.18 -13.51
N ASP A 42 -2.79 21.06 -13.94
CA ASP A 42 -2.50 20.76 -15.34
C ASP A 42 -2.89 19.31 -15.71
N ILE A 43 -2.74 18.37 -14.77
CA ILE A 43 -3.22 16.99 -14.93
C ILE A 43 -4.76 17.00 -15.04
N LEU A 44 -5.45 17.72 -14.16
CA LEU A 44 -6.92 17.82 -14.13
C LEU A 44 -7.51 18.48 -15.37
N ARG A 45 -6.76 19.36 -16.05
CA ARG A 45 -7.18 19.96 -17.34
C ARG A 45 -7.18 18.95 -18.48
N ASN A 46 -6.35 17.91 -18.39
CA ASN A 46 -6.15 16.93 -19.46
C ASN A 46 -6.81 15.58 -19.18
N SER A 47 -7.25 15.32 -17.95
CA SER A 47 -7.83 14.06 -17.53
C SER A 47 -8.89 14.26 -16.47
N SER A 48 -9.90 13.38 -16.46
CA SER A 48 -10.95 13.35 -15.45
C SER A 48 -10.70 12.18 -14.49
N PHE A 49 -11.01 12.37 -13.22
CA PHE A 49 -10.83 11.37 -12.18
C PHE A 49 -12.10 11.20 -11.36
N ASP A 50 -12.34 9.99 -10.87
CA ASP A 50 -13.45 9.67 -9.99
C ASP A 50 -13.17 10.08 -8.54
N ALA A 51 -11.88 10.08 -8.14
CA ALA A 51 -11.42 10.57 -6.84
C ALA A 51 -9.98 11.10 -6.92
N ILE A 52 -9.65 12.00 -6.02
CA ILE A 52 -8.29 12.50 -5.79
C ILE A 52 -7.88 12.07 -4.39
N ILE A 53 -6.73 11.45 -4.25
CA ILE A 53 -6.16 11.01 -2.98
C ILE A 53 -4.88 11.82 -2.77
N THR A 54 -4.77 12.53 -1.65
CA THR A 54 -3.60 13.39 -1.41
C THR A 54 -3.05 13.22 -0.01
N ASP A 55 -1.72 13.20 0.11
CA ASP A 55 -1.09 13.45 1.40
C ASP A 55 -1.40 14.87 1.89
N ILE A 56 -1.48 15.04 3.21
CA ILE A 56 -1.62 16.36 3.84
C ILE A 56 -0.27 17.04 3.98
N GLN A 57 0.78 16.29 4.34
CA GLN A 57 2.09 16.85 4.66
C GLN A 57 3.04 16.81 3.46
N MET A 58 2.92 17.78 2.56
CA MET A 58 3.80 17.92 1.42
C MET A 58 4.56 19.25 1.46
N PRO A 59 5.83 19.31 1.03
CA PRO A 59 6.62 20.53 1.02
C PRO A 59 6.11 21.52 -0.05
N GLY A 60 6.10 22.80 0.30
CA GLY A 60 5.72 23.90 -0.59
C GLY A 60 4.22 24.12 -0.75
N MET A 61 3.43 23.05 -0.89
CA MET A 61 1.96 23.08 -0.88
C MET A 61 1.43 21.87 -0.16
N ASP A 62 0.81 22.06 0.99
CA ASP A 62 0.17 21.00 1.74
C ASP A 62 -1.17 20.56 1.11
N GLY A 63 -1.76 19.48 1.64
CA GLY A 63 -3.02 18.94 1.13
C GLY A 63 -4.18 19.94 1.25
N TYR A 64 -4.18 20.83 2.23
CA TYR A 64 -5.20 21.89 2.37
C TYR A 64 -5.08 22.94 1.26
N GLY A 65 -3.84 23.39 1.01
CA GLY A 65 -3.54 24.28 -0.10
C GLY A 65 -3.91 23.67 -1.44
N LEU A 66 -3.59 22.41 -1.64
CA LEU A 66 -3.94 21.66 -2.85
C LEU A 66 -5.47 21.56 -3.02
N LEU A 67 -6.22 21.23 -1.97
CA LEU A 67 -7.68 21.19 -2.02
C LEU A 67 -8.26 22.53 -2.48
N ASN A 68 -7.79 23.65 -1.91
CA ASN A 68 -8.22 24.98 -2.31
C ASN A 68 -7.91 25.28 -3.77
N VAL A 69 -6.72 24.92 -4.24
CA VAL A 69 -6.31 25.08 -5.65
C VAL A 69 -7.18 24.26 -6.58
N ILE A 70 -7.48 22.99 -6.24
CA ILE A 70 -8.39 22.13 -7.00
C ILE A 70 -9.77 22.78 -7.12
N ARG A 71 -10.38 23.15 -5.99
CA ARG A 71 -11.75 23.72 -5.93
C ARG A 71 -11.87 25.06 -6.65
N SER A 72 -10.82 25.86 -6.66
CA SER A 72 -10.77 27.18 -7.33
C SER A 72 -10.23 27.15 -8.76
N SER A 73 -9.83 25.99 -9.28
CA SER A 73 -9.15 25.85 -10.57
C SER A 73 -10.00 26.23 -11.77
N GLY A 74 -11.33 26.19 -11.64
CA GLY A 74 -12.27 26.38 -12.76
C GLY A 74 -12.27 25.23 -13.79
N VAL A 75 -11.58 24.13 -13.52
CA VAL A 75 -11.63 22.92 -14.36
C VAL A 75 -12.98 22.22 -14.13
N PRO A 76 -13.70 21.80 -15.17
CA PRO A 76 -14.98 21.13 -15.00
C PRO A 76 -14.88 19.87 -14.12
N GLY A 77 -15.80 19.73 -13.15
CA GLY A 77 -15.86 18.58 -12.23
C GLY A 77 -14.99 18.69 -10.98
N THR A 78 -14.05 19.64 -10.93
CA THR A 78 -13.17 19.79 -9.75
C THR A 78 -13.85 20.40 -8.54
N ASP A 79 -15.02 20.99 -8.72
CA ASP A 79 -15.89 21.47 -7.65
C ASP A 79 -16.56 20.35 -6.86
N THR A 80 -16.78 19.19 -7.48
CA THR A 80 -17.52 18.06 -6.91
C THR A 80 -16.71 16.77 -6.76
N VAL A 81 -15.59 16.61 -7.46
CA VAL A 81 -14.76 15.40 -7.36
C VAL A 81 -14.40 15.10 -5.90
N PRO A 82 -14.58 13.87 -5.41
CA PRO A 82 -14.15 13.47 -4.08
C PRO A 82 -12.64 13.68 -3.89
N VAL A 83 -12.25 14.36 -2.80
CA VAL A 83 -10.85 14.51 -2.41
C VAL A 83 -10.66 13.87 -1.04
N ILE A 84 -9.77 12.88 -0.99
CA ILE A 84 -9.45 12.08 0.19
C ILE A 84 -8.11 12.53 0.76
N ALA A 85 -8.09 12.86 2.05
CA ALA A 85 -6.88 13.22 2.76
C ALA A 85 -6.20 11.97 3.37
N LEU A 86 -4.88 11.82 3.17
CA LEU A 86 -4.04 10.89 3.90
C LEU A 86 -3.24 11.67 4.94
N SER A 87 -3.37 11.34 6.21
CA SER A 87 -2.78 12.15 7.31
C SER A 87 -1.97 11.30 8.27
N ALA A 88 -0.83 11.81 8.73
CA ALA A 88 -0.05 11.21 9.83
C ALA A 88 -0.56 11.60 11.23
N SER A 89 -1.58 12.46 11.33
CA SER A 89 -2.11 12.99 12.60
C SER A 89 -3.02 11.98 13.29
N VAL A 90 -2.79 11.72 14.58
CA VAL A 90 -3.41 10.59 15.31
C VAL A 90 -4.60 11.01 16.17
N GLU A 91 -4.83 12.30 16.47
CA GLU A 91 -5.88 12.71 17.44
C GLU A 91 -6.62 13.99 17.06
N ASN A 92 -7.95 13.96 17.23
CA ASN A 92 -8.94 15.06 17.26
C ASN A 92 -9.19 15.87 15.99
N GLU A 93 -8.60 15.60 14.85
CA GLU A 93 -8.80 16.36 13.60
C GLU A 93 -9.79 15.69 12.61
N ASN A 94 -10.39 14.58 12.97
CA ASN A 94 -11.25 13.81 12.06
C ASN A 94 -12.45 14.60 11.51
N THR A 95 -13.06 15.45 12.31
CA THR A 95 -14.14 16.35 11.87
C THR A 95 -13.61 17.52 11.06
N HIS A 96 -12.40 17.98 11.36
CA HIS A 96 -11.79 19.13 10.71
C HIS A 96 -11.57 18.91 9.20
N TYR A 97 -11.14 17.73 8.77
CA TYR A 97 -10.96 17.44 7.34
C TYR A 97 -12.25 17.61 6.54
N LEU A 98 -13.36 17.11 7.06
CA LEU A 98 -14.66 17.23 6.42
C LEU A 98 -15.17 18.69 6.43
N GLU A 99 -14.96 19.44 7.51
CA GLU A 99 -15.32 20.84 7.63
C GLU A 99 -14.57 21.74 6.63
N VAL A 100 -13.31 21.41 6.34
CA VAL A 100 -12.48 22.13 5.37
C VAL A 100 -12.86 21.79 3.93
N GLY A 101 -13.55 20.67 3.69
CA GLY A 101 -14.08 20.31 2.36
C GLY A 101 -13.43 19.07 1.72
N PHE A 102 -12.63 18.30 2.46
CA PHE A 102 -12.30 16.95 2.04
C PHE A 102 -13.55 16.06 2.11
N THR A 103 -13.67 15.14 1.17
CA THR A 103 -14.82 14.23 1.12
C THR A 103 -14.61 13.00 2.01
N GLY A 104 -13.36 12.67 2.30
CA GLY A 104 -12.98 11.60 3.20
C GLY A 104 -11.55 11.77 3.68
N PHE A 105 -11.16 10.96 4.67
CA PHE A 105 -9.79 10.95 5.18
C PHE A 105 -9.42 9.57 5.69
N LEU A 106 -8.11 9.27 5.72
CA LEU A 106 -7.51 8.12 6.38
C LEU A 106 -6.27 8.53 7.15
N ASN A 107 -6.13 8.02 8.36
CA ASN A 107 -4.93 8.22 9.17
C ASN A 107 -3.87 7.19 8.76
N LYS A 108 -2.64 7.65 8.54
CA LYS A 108 -1.47 6.79 8.33
C LYS A 108 -1.00 6.23 9.69
N PRO A 109 -0.68 4.94 9.82
CA PRO A 109 -0.75 3.92 8.77
C PRO A 109 -2.18 3.46 8.52
N PHE A 110 -2.55 3.30 7.26
CA PHE A 110 -3.84 2.74 6.85
C PHE A 110 -3.64 1.45 6.06
N THR A 111 -4.69 0.65 6.04
CA THR A 111 -4.71 -0.61 5.33
C THR A 111 -5.31 -0.43 3.93
N ALA A 112 -4.94 -1.33 3.06
CA ALA A 112 -5.52 -1.54 1.77
C ALA A 112 -7.06 -1.59 1.83
N LYS A 113 -7.57 -2.43 2.72
CA LYS A 113 -9.00 -2.62 2.93
C LYS A 113 -9.71 -1.34 3.36
N GLN A 114 -9.07 -0.51 4.19
CA GLN A 114 -9.64 0.77 4.62
C GLN A 114 -9.75 1.76 3.47
N LEU A 115 -8.72 1.88 2.62
CA LEU A 115 -8.75 2.78 1.47
C LEU A 115 -9.80 2.35 0.43
N ILE A 116 -9.88 1.05 0.11
CA ILE A 116 -10.89 0.53 -0.81
C ILE A 116 -12.30 0.68 -0.23
N ALA A 117 -12.51 0.42 1.05
CA ALA A 117 -13.81 0.62 1.69
C ALA A 117 -14.25 2.09 1.64
N LEU A 118 -13.31 3.04 1.82
CA LEU A 118 -13.59 4.46 1.70
C LEU A 118 -13.95 4.86 0.25
N LEU A 119 -13.18 4.39 -0.74
CA LEU A 119 -13.47 4.62 -2.15
C LEU A 119 -14.84 4.05 -2.54
N ASN A 120 -15.16 2.81 -2.15
CA ASN A 120 -16.46 2.18 -2.39
C ASN A 120 -17.60 3.03 -1.83
N ASN A 121 -17.43 3.52 -0.61
CA ASN A 121 -18.44 4.32 0.07
C ASN A 121 -18.68 5.66 -0.64
N LEU A 122 -17.60 6.34 -1.04
CA LEU A 122 -17.67 7.66 -1.68
C LEU A 122 -18.16 7.59 -3.12
N LEU A 123 -17.77 6.56 -3.86
CA LEU A 123 -18.07 6.42 -5.29
C LEU A 123 -19.30 5.53 -5.55
N GLN A 124 -19.92 4.95 -4.51
CA GLN A 124 -20.96 3.93 -4.61
C GLN A 124 -20.53 2.78 -5.54
N ALA A 125 -19.26 2.41 -5.44
CA ALA A 125 -18.61 1.39 -6.24
C ALA A 125 -18.61 0.04 -5.50
N ASP A 126 -18.33 -1.03 -6.23
CA ASP A 126 -18.16 -2.38 -5.68
C ASP A 126 -16.76 -2.91 -6.06
N ILE A 127 -15.75 -2.22 -5.55
CA ILE A 127 -14.37 -2.67 -5.68
C ILE A 127 -14.18 -3.82 -4.69
N GLN A 128 -13.92 -5.01 -5.20
CA GLN A 128 -13.56 -6.14 -4.34
C GLN A 128 -12.13 -5.95 -3.85
N ALA A 129 -11.97 -5.76 -2.54
CA ALA A 129 -10.64 -5.67 -1.97
C ALA A 129 -9.98 -7.06 -2.05
N GLU A 130 -8.93 -7.19 -2.86
CA GLU A 130 -8.06 -8.33 -2.75
C GLU A 130 -7.41 -8.30 -1.37
N VAL A 131 -7.53 -9.40 -0.64
CA VAL A 131 -6.88 -9.56 0.67
C VAL A 131 -5.39 -9.81 0.40
N SER A 132 -4.66 -8.75 0.11
CA SER A 132 -3.21 -8.80 0.19
C SER A 132 -2.82 -8.80 1.67
N PRO A 133 -1.89 -9.62 2.10
CA PRO A 133 -1.38 -9.54 3.45
C PRO A 133 -0.84 -8.11 3.70
N GLU A 134 -1.35 -7.48 4.74
CA GLU A 134 -0.94 -6.13 5.12
C GLU A 134 0.46 -6.18 5.70
N PHE A 135 1.44 -5.62 4.98
CA PHE A 135 2.80 -5.53 5.47
C PHE A 135 3.04 -4.17 6.13
N ASN A 136 3.44 -4.19 7.39
CA ASN A 136 3.87 -2.98 8.09
C ASN A 136 5.36 -2.72 7.85
N PHE A 137 5.69 -1.80 6.95
CA PHE A 137 7.06 -1.40 6.67
C PHE A 137 7.63 -0.38 7.66
N ASP A 138 6.82 0.20 8.54
CA ASP A 138 7.28 1.19 9.53
C ASP A 138 8.36 0.63 10.44
N SER A 139 8.25 -0.65 10.81
CA SER A 139 9.26 -1.34 11.62
C SER A 139 10.61 -1.48 10.91
N LEU A 140 10.62 -1.59 9.58
CA LEU A 140 11.85 -1.66 8.78
C LEU A 140 12.48 -0.27 8.61
N THR A 141 11.67 0.76 8.45
CA THR A 141 12.13 2.12 8.20
C THR A 141 12.39 2.91 9.47
N ALA A 142 11.93 2.44 10.63
CA ALA A 142 12.15 3.08 11.93
C ALA A 142 13.64 3.34 12.24
N PHE A 143 14.54 2.50 11.73
CA PHE A 143 15.99 2.68 11.90
C PHE A 143 16.59 3.80 11.04
N ALA A 144 15.90 4.23 9.98
CA ALA A 144 16.35 5.31 9.10
C ALA A 144 15.93 6.71 9.62
N GLY A 145 15.01 6.76 10.61
CA GLY A 145 14.46 8.02 11.12
C GLY A 145 13.76 8.81 10.01
N GLU A 146 14.08 10.09 9.88
CA GLU A 146 13.51 10.99 8.85
C GLU A 146 14.27 10.92 7.50
N ASP A 147 15.30 10.08 7.38
CA ASP A 147 16.09 9.94 6.15
C ASP A 147 15.35 9.06 5.14
N LYS A 148 14.72 9.71 4.16
CA LYS A 148 13.94 9.07 3.10
C LYS A 148 14.81 8.19 2.17
N GLU A 149 16.05 8.59 1.90
CA GLU A 149 16.97 7.83 1.04
C GLU A 149 17.46 6.56 1.75
N ALA A 150 17.77 6.67 3.03
CA ALA A 150 18.08 5.52 3.87
C ALA A 150 16.89 4.56 3.98
N SER A 151 15.66 5.05 4.18
CA SER A 151 14.44 4.25 4.20
C SER A 151 14.22 3.50 2.89
N ALA A 152 14.35 4.17 1.75
CA ALA A 152 14.21 3.55 0.44
C ALA A 152 15.30 2.48 0.19
N SER A 153 16.53 2.72 0.65
CA SER A 153 17.64 1.77 0.56
C SER A 153 17.37 0.51 1.40
N ILE A 154 16.86 0.68 2.62
CA ILE A 154 16.50 -0.45 3.51
C ILE A 154 15.42 -1.31 2.86
N ILE A 155 14.36 -0.71 2.33
CA ILE A 155 13.27 -1.45 1.68
C ILE A 155 13.76 -2.17 0.42
N ARG A 156 14.60 -1.53 -0.39
CA ARG A 156 15.17 -2.16 -1.58
C ARG A 156 16.01 -3.38 -1.21
N THR A 157 16.91 -3.26 -0.24
CA THR A 157 17.74 -4.36 0.26
C THR A 157 16.88 -5.48 0.81
N PHE A 158 15.84 -5.14 1.59
CA PHE A 158 14.88 -6.09 2.11
C PHE A 158 14.19 -6.86 0.96
N ALA A 159 13.69 -6.15 -0.06
CA ALA A 159 13.01 -6.76 -1.20
C ALA A 159 13.95 -7.70 -2.00
N GLU A 160 15.18 -7.28 -2.25
CA GLU A 160 16.17 -8.09 -2.95
C GLU A 160 16.52 -9.39 -2.19
N GLU A 161 16.79 -9.28 -0.88
CA GLU A 161 17.11 -10.45 -0.05
C GLU A 161 15.91 -11.36 0.15
N THR A 162 14.70 -10.81 0.27
CA THR A 162 13.46 -11.57 0.37
C THR A 162 13.20 -12.33 -0.93
N ASN A 163 13.26 -11.68 -2.09
CA ASN A 163 13.07 -12.32 -3.39
C ASN A 163 14.05 -13.46 -3.63
N LYS A 164 15.32 -13.27 -3.26
CA LYS A 164 16.33 -14.33 -3.32
C LYS A 164 15.99 -15.51 -2.42
N SER A 165 15.55 -15.23 -1.20
CA SER A 165 15.18 -16.27 -0.22
C SER A 165 13.92 -17.01 -0.66
N VAL A 166 12.91 -16.33 -1.22
CA VAL A 166 11.68 -16.92 -1.76
C VAL A 166 12.04 -17.83 -2.95
N SER A 167 12.89 -17.38 -3.87
CA SER A 167 13.32 -18.21 -5.00
C SER A 167 14.05 -19.49 -4.56
N LEU A 168 14.88 -19.40 -3.53
CA LEU A 168 15.54 -20.57 -2.94
C LEU A 168 14.55 -21.50 -2.23
N LEU A 169 13.55 -20.95 -1.56
CA LEU A 169 12.50 -21.73 -0.91
C LEU A 169 11.65 -22.49 -1.96
N GLN A 170 11.28 -21.83 -3.05
CA GLN A 170 10.57 -22.47 -4.16
C GLN A 170 11.36 -23.66 -4.75
N GLN A 171 12.67 -23.46 -4.99
CA GLN A 171 13.55 -24.53 -5.46
C GLN A 171 13.65 -25.71 -4.47
N ALA A 172 13.71 -25.41 -3.16
CA ALA A 172 13.75 -26.45 -2.13
C ALA A 172 12.43 -27.23 -2.09
N LEU A 173 11.28 -26.54 -2.25
CA LEU A 173 9.96 -27.17 -2.32
C LEU A 173 9.81 -28.06 -3.57
N GLU A 174 10.23 -27.59 -4.74
CA GLU A 174 10.21 -28.36 -5.98
C GLU A 174 11.03 -29.67 -5.88
N LYS A 175 12.21 -29.58 -5.25
CA LYS A 175 13.11 -30.69 -5.01
C LYS A 175 12.73 -31.60 -3.82
N THR A 176 11.70 -31.21 -3.08
CA THR A 176 11.28 -31.83 -1.82
C THR A 176 12.44 -31.88 -0.79
N ASP A 177 13.31 -30.82 -0.85
CA ASP A 177 14.41 -30.66 0.12
C ASP A 177 13.88 -29.95 1.38
N ARG A 178 13.30 -30.78 2.27
CA ARG A 178 12.68 -30.33 3.51
C ARG A 178 13.66 -29.64 4.45
N ALA A 179 14.90 -30.11 4.51
CA ALA A 179 15.92 -29.51 5.37
C ALA A 179 16.32 -28.11 4.92
N GLN A 180 16.48 -27.91 3.61
CA GLN A 180 16.78 -26.60 3.04
C GLN A 180 15.59 -25.63 3.21
N ALA A 181 14.37 -26.10 2.97
CA ALA A 181 13.17 -25.28 3.17
C ALA A 181 13.00 -24.85 4.62
N ALA A 182 13.20 -25.77 5.59
CA ALA A 182 13.14 -25.42 7.02
C ALA A 182 14.16 -24.33 7.38
N LYS A 183 15.40 -24.44 6.88
CA LYS A 183 16.46 -23.46 7.11
C LYS A 183 16.13 -22.09 6.52
N ILE A 184 15.54 -22.04 5.33
CA ILE A 184 15.13 -20.79 4.69
C ILE A 184 13.95 -20.18 5.42
N SER A 185 12.95 -20.99 5.79
CA SER A 185 11.79 -20.56 6.56
C SER A 185 12.20 -19.93 7.90
N HIS A 186 13.13 -20.56 8.62
CA HIS A 186 13.70 -20.01 9.85
C HIS A 186 14.28 -18.61 9.66
N LYS A 187 14.97 -18.37 8.56
CA LYS A 187 15.53 -17.04 8.21
C LYS A 187 14.46 -16.01 7.87
N LEU A 188 13.35 -16.43 7.24
CA LEU A 188 12.28 -15.52 6.81
C LEU A 188 11.29 -15.16 7.93
N ILE A 189 11.05 -16.05 8.90
CA ILE A 189 10.08 -15.84 9.98
C ILE A 189 10.29 -14.51 10.72
N PRO A 190 11.49 -14.14 11.20
CA PRO A 190 11.69 -12.87 11.89
C PRO A 190 11.34 -11.66 11.02
N LEU A 191 11.70 -11.71 9.75
CA LEU A 191 11.44 -10.64 8.77
C LEU A 191 9.96 -10.42 8.56
N PHE A 192 9.20 -11.50 8.30
CA PHE A 192 7.76 -11.42 8.09
C PHE A 192 6.97 -11.18 9.39
N THR A 193 7.50 -11.58 10.54
CA THR A 193 6.94 -11.21 11.85
C THR A 193 7.02 -9.70 12.08
N MET A 194 8.14 -9.09 11.72
CA MET A 194 8.34 -7.64 11.81
C MET A 194 7.38 -6.88 10.90
N LEU A 195 7.04 -7.44 9.75
CA LEU A 195 6.06 -6.87 8.81
C LEU A 195 4.59 -7.10 9.21
N GLY A 196 4.32 -7.87 10.25
CA GLY A 196 2.96 -8.21 10.68
C GLY A 196 2.27 -9.28 9.81
N ALA A 197 3.01 -10.00 8.96
CA ALA A 197 2.49 -11.01 8.04
C ALA A 197 2.16 -12.33 8.77
N SER A 198 1.19 -12.31 9.66
CA SER A 198 0.88 -13.41 10.58
C SER A 198 0.57 -14.73 9.87
N ASP A 199 -0.19 -14.70 8.79
CA ASP A 199 -0.58 -15.89 8.03
C ASP A 199 0.61 -16.54 7.35
N LEU A 200 1.46 -15.73 6.70
CA LEU A 200 2.69 -16.21 6.08
C LEU A 200 3.68 -16.75 7.13
N VAL A 201 3.79 -16.11 8.30
CA VAL A 201 4.59 -16.59 9.42
C VAL A 201 4.09 -17.94 9.91
N ALA A 202 2.77 -18.14 9.99
CA ALA A 202 2.19 -19.44 10.36
C ALA A 202 2.57 -20.55 9.36
N GLN A 203 2.49 -20.27 8.07
CA GLN A 203 2.90 -21.21 7.01
C GLN A 203 4.41 -21.52 7.05
N LEU A 204 5.24 -20.50 7.20
CA LEU A 204 6.69 -20.65 7.33
C LEU A 204 7.07 -21.47 8.57
N ARG A 205 6.34 -21.35 9.68
CA ARG A 205 6.56 -22.16 10.89
C ARG A 205 6.24 -23.65 10.69
N ILE A 206 5.25 -23.97 9.84
CA ILE A 206 4.96 -25.36 9.47
C ILE A 206 6.13 -25.94 8.67
N LEU A 207 6.66 -25.18 7.71
CA LEU A 207 7.83 -25.58 6.92
C LEU A 207 9.09 -25.73 7.80
N GLU A 208 9.29 -24.78 8.74
CA GLU A 208 10.42 -24.81 9.68
C GLU A 208 10.44 -26.06 10.56
N LYS A 209 9.25 -26.45 11.07
CA LYS A 209 9.12 -27.63 11.94
C LYS A 209 9.41 -28.94 11.23
N ASN A 210 9.40 -28.92 9.89
CA ASN A 210 9.66 -30.09 9.06
C ASN A 210 8.81 -31.31 9.47
N ASP A 211 7.50 -31.08 9.69
CA ASP A 211 6.58 -32.10 10.20
C ASP A 211 6.46 -33.28 9.20
N GLU A 212 6.93 -34.46 9.62
CA GLU A 212 6.90 -35.69 8.82
C GLU A 212 5.47 -36.21 8.55
N ALA A 213 4.48 -35.73 9.31
CA ALA A 213 3.07 -36.06 9.10
C ALA A 213 2.45 -35.43 7.86
N LEU A 214 3.05 -34.37 7.32
CA LEU A 214 2.62 -33.74 6.07
C LEU A 214 3.09 -34.53 4.85
N THR A 215 2.15 -34.88 3.99
CA THR A 215 2.46 -35.48 2.67
C THR A 215 3.27 -34.50 1.82
N ASP A 216 4.07 -34.99 0.89
CA ASP A 216 4.87 -34.14 0.00
C ASP A 216 4.00 -33.17 -0.84
N GLU A 217 2.78 -33.59 -1.22
CA GLU A 217 1.81 -32.70 -1.90
C GLU A 217 1.24 -31.64 -0.99
N GLY A 218 0.85 -31.97 0.24
CA GLY A 218 0.38 -31.00 1.23
C GLY A 218 1.46 -29.99 1.61
N TRP A 219 2.69 -30.44 1.70
CA TRP A 219 3.83 -29.61 2.02
C TRP A 219 4.17 -28.61 0.89
N LYS A 220 4.04 -29.02 -0.39
CA LYS A 220 4.23 -28.12 -1.55
C LYS A 220 3.13 -27.06 -1.68
N ARG A 221 1.92 -27.34 -1.24
CA ARG A 221 0.79 -26.40 -1.33
C ARG A 221 0.87 -25.23 -0.33
N LEU A 222 1.62 -25.37 0.76
CA LEU A 222 1.66 -24.40 1.86
C LEU A 222 2.08 -22.96 1.46
N LEU A 223 2.64 -22.75 0.27
CA LEU A 223 3.06 -21.41 -0.21
C LEU A 223 2.33 -20.97 -1.49
N PHE A 224 1.38 -21.75 -2.00
CA PHE A 224 0.70 -21.45 -3.26
C PHE A 224 -0.83 -21.30 -3.14
N GLU A 225 -1.35 -21.41 -1.92
CA GLU A 225 -2.71 -21.06 -1.50
C GLU A 225 -2.68 -19.88 -0.52
#